data_d883c3a7fdc83fe7557dad2a3d4c4e48
#
_entry.id   d883c3a7fdc83fe7557dad2a3d4c4e48
#
_cell.length_a   1.000
_cell.length_b   1.000
_cell.length_c   1.000
_cell.angle_alpha   90.00
_cell.angle_beta   90.00
_cell.angle_gamma   90.00
#
_symmetry.space_group_name_H-M   'P 1'
#
loop_
_entity.id
_entity.type
_entity.pdbx_description
1 polymer ?
#
loop_
_entity_poly.entity_id
_entity_poly.type
_entity_poly.pdbx_seq_one_letter_code
_entity_poly.pdbx_strand_id
1 'polypeptide(L)'
;MIKGIESVLLSSHSATKLAQFYRNTVGLAMGKEMEIGDKREKAFEFSLANGSLLYINDHSDITGPATDPKRMIINFEIDNMDEEVARLDGKGVKKTTETYHVEGYGLITTYEDIDCNYFQLVQIRKGYD
;
A
#
# COMPACT_ATOMS: atom_id res chain seq x y z
N MET A 1 -13.27 -17.94 17.13
CA MET A 1 -13.64 -17.71 15.72
C MET A 1 -12.89 -16.51 15.19
N ILE A 2 -12.24 -16.66 14.04
CA ILE A 2 -11.58 -15.54 13.39
C ILE A 2 -12.66 -14.62 12.80
N LYS A 3 -12.55 -13.32 13.08
CA LYS A 3 -13.56 -12.33 12.65
C LYS A 3 -13.23 -11.70 11.29
N GLY A 4 -11.98 -11.77 10.86
CA GLY A 4 -11.56 -11.15 9.61
C GLY A 4 -10.13 -10.63 9.71
N ILE A 5 -9.74 -9.85 8.71
CA ILE A 5 -8.43 -9.18 8.72
C ILE A 5 -8.63 -7.79 9.34
N GLU A 6 -7.95 -7.54 10.47
CA GLU A 6 -8.05 -6.26 11.18
C GLU A 6 -7.18 -5.21 10.51
N SER A 7 -5.97 -5.60 10.09
CA SER A 7 -5.03 -4.65 9.50
C SER A 7 -3.97 -5.40 8.70
N VAL A 8 -3.22 -4.62 7.92
CA VAL A 8 -1.98 -5.07 7.29
C VAL A 8 -0.85 -4.28 7.92
N LEU A 9 0.25 -4.95 8.19
CA LEU A 9 1.44 -4.34 8.78
C LEU A 9 2.61 -4.44 7.79
N LEU A 10 3.18 -3.30 7.43
CA LEU A 10 4.41 -3.23 6.66
C LEU A 10 5.54 -2.82 7.59
N SER A 11 6.54 -3.67 7.70
CA SER A 11 7.75 -3.35 8.44
C SER A 11 8.79 -2.77 7.49
N SER A 12 9.57 -1.80 7.97
CA SER A 12 10.51 -1.06 7.14
C SER A 12 11.78 -0.79 7.93
N HIS A 13 12.88 -0.62 7.22
CA HIS A 13 14.11 -0.10 7.84
C HIS A 13 13.99 1.41 8.08
N SER A 14 13.00 2.07 7.49
CA SER A 14 12.67 3.47 7.76
C SER A 14 11.17 3.69 7.57
N ALA A 15 10.43 3.46 8.66
CA ALA A 15 8.98 3.66 8.63
C ALA A 15 8.60 5.09 8.26
N THR A 16 9.38 6.07 8.72
CA THR A 16 9.13 7.48 8.40
C THR A 16 9.12 7.72 6.89
N LYS A 17 10.12 7.21 6.18
CA LYS A 17 10.22 7.40 4.73
C LYS A 17 9.11 6.64 4.00
N LEU A 18 8.85 5.41 4.41
CA LEU A 18 7.80 4.61 3.77
C LEU A 18 6.42 5.22 4.02
N ALA A 19 6.15 5.68 5.24
CA ALA A 19 4.89 6.34 5.57
C ALA A 19 4.71 7.64 4.77
N GLN A 20 5.78 8.42 4.60
CA GLN A 20 5.72 9.64 3.78
C GLN A 20 5.37 9.32 2.32
N PHE A 21 5.90 8.23 1.79
CA PHE A 21 5.57 7.80 0.43
C PHE A 21 4.07 7.49 0.30
N TYR A 22 3.53 6.70 1.22
CA TYR A 22 2.12 6.34 1.16
C TYR A 22 1.20 7.53 1.44
N ARG A 23 1.62 8.45 2.30
CA ARG A 23 0.85 9.65 2.59
C ARG A 23 0.92 10.67 1.45
N ASN A 24 2.13 11.02 1.01
CA ASN A 24 2.34 12.17 0.13
C ASN A 24 2.27 11.80 -1.35
N THR A 25 2.66 10.59 -1.71
CA THR A 25 2.72 10.15 -3.10
C THR A 25 1.50 9.31 -3.46
N VAL A 26 1.22 8.26 -2.70
CA VAL A 26 0.04 7.42 -2.94
C VAL A 26 -1.23 8.15 -2.54
N GLY A 27 -1.18 8.92 -1.46
CA GLY A 27 -2.29 9.78 -1.05
C GLY A 27 -3.18 9.18 0.02
N LEU A 28 -2.67 8.25 0.83
CA LEU A 28 -3.44 7.69 1.93
C LEU A 28 -3.53 8.66 3.09
N ALA A 29 -4.66 8.66 3.79
CA ALA A 29 -4.86 9.51 4.97
C ALA A 29 -4.16 8.88 6.17
N MET A 30 -3.13 9.57 6.68
CA MET A 30 -2.42 9.12 7.88
C MET A 30 -3.21 9.53 9.13
N GLY A 31 -3.49 8.55 10.00
CA GLY A 31 -4.21 8.78 11.24
C GLY A 31 -3.31 9.25 12.35
N LYS A 32 -2.44 8.41 12.82
CA LYS A 32 -1.57 8.76 13.94
C LYS A 32 -0.18 8.15 13.82
N GLU A 33 0.76 8.84 14.45
CA GLU A 33 2.12 8.36 14.65
C GLU A 33 2.24 7.91 16.11
N MET A 34 2.92 6.80 16.35
CA MET A 34 3.11 6.26 17.69
C MET A 34 4.48 5.63 17.81
N GLU A 35 4.91 5.43 19.04
CA GLU A 35 6.11 4.64 19.34
C GLU A 35 5.67 3.33 19.97
N ILE A 36 6.27 2.22 19.55
CA ILE A 36 5.91 0.90 20.04
C ILE A 36 7.16 0.16 20.53
N GLY A 37 6.95 -0.68 21.55
CA GLY A 37 7.98 -1.53 22.10
C GLY A 37 9.03 -0.79 22.93
N ASP A 38 9.94 -1.57 23.50
CA ASP A 38 10.98 -1.05 24.38
C ASP A 38 12.00 -0.18 23.67
N LYS A 39 12.17 -0.40 22.37
CA LYS A 39 13.12 0.35 21.55
C LYS A 39 12.54 1.64 20.99
N ARG A 40 11.28 1.96 21.31
CA ARG A 40 10.57 3.14 20.85
C ARG A 40 10.58 3.27 19.33
N GLU A 41 10.32 2.16 18.67
CA GLU A 41 10.23 2.14 17.22
C GLU A 41 8.99 2.89 16.74
N LYS A 42 9.12 3.64 15.66
CA LYS A 42 8.01 4.42 15.15
C LYS A 42 7.02 3.55 14.38
N ALA A 43 5.75 3.86 14.55
CA ALA A 43 4.67 3.24 13.81
C ALA A 43 3.68 4.31 13.34
N PHE A 44 3.15 4.11 12.15
CA PHE A 44 2.20 5.04 11.52
C PHE A 44 0.94 4.28 11.15
N GLU A 45 -0.21 4.83 11.53
CA GLU A 45 -1.50 4.24 11.21
C GLU A 45 -2.17 4.99 10.07
N PHE A 46 -2.65 4.26 9.09
CA PHE A 46 -3.47 4.80 8.00
C PHE A 46 -4.85 4.17 8.10
N SER A 47 -5.89 5.00 8.11
CA SER A 47 -7.27 4.56 8.11
C SER A 47 -7.86 4.85 6.74
N LEU A 48 -8.29 3.81 6.06
CA LEU A 48 -8.78 3.94 4.69
C LEU A 48 -10.30 4.13 4.68
N ALA A 49 -10.83 4.60 3.56
CA ALA A 49 -12.23 5.00 3.47
C ALA A 49 -13.21 3.87 3.82
N ASN A 50 -12.85 2.63 3.52
CA ASN A 50 -13.72 1.49 3.83
C ASN A 50 -13.54 0.95 5.25
N GLY A 51 -12.73 1.61 6.09
CA GLY A 51 -12.46 1.19 7.46
C GLY A 51 -11.28 0.26 7.64
N SER A 52 -10.63 -0.16 6.56
CA SER A 52 -9.44 -1.00 6.69
C SER A 52 -8.26 -0.18 7.20
N LEU A 53 -7.32 -0.84 7.87
CA LEU A 53 -6.17 -0.20 8.48
C LEU A 53 -4.87 -0.73 7.88
N LEU A 54 -3.94 0.19 7.67
CA LEU A 54 -2.58 -0.13 7.27
C LEU A 54 -1.65 0.49 8.31
N TYR A 55 -0.76 -0.34 8.87
CA TYR A 55 0.30 0.13 9.76
C TYR A 55 1.64 0.02 9.07
N ILE A 56 2.46 1.04 9.25
CA ILE A 56 3.85 1.03 8.78
C ILE A 56 4.73 1.30 9.99
N ASN A 57 5.65 0.37 10.28
CA ASN A 57 6.48 0.51 11.46
C ASN A 57 7.95 0.17 11.19
N ASP A 58 8.82 0.79 11.99
CA ASP A 58 10.22 0.39 12.02
C ASP A 58 10.34 -1.02 12.55
N HIS A 59 11.31 -1.76 12.03
CA HIS A 59 11.64 -3.07 12.55
C HIS A 59 13.14 -3.28 12.43
N SER A 60 13.78 -3.57 13.54
CA SER A 60 15.25 -3.69 13.61
C SER A 60 15.81 -4.82 12.75
N ASP A 61 15.00 -5.83 12.46
CA ASP A 61 15.43 -6.97 11.63
C ASP A 61 15.28 -6.69 10.12
N ILE A 62 14.65 -5.58 9.76
CA ILE A 62 14.50 -5.19 8.36
C ILE A 62 15.62 -4.23 8.00
N THR A 63 16.53 -4.68 7.15
CA THR A 63 17.75 -3.94 6.83
C THR A 63 17.83 -3.44 5.40
N GLY A 64 16.82 -3.71 4.57
CA GLY A 64 16.85 -3.30 3.18
C GLY A 64 15.51 -3.48 2.50
N PRO A 65 15.48 -3.36 1.17
CA PRO A 65 14.24 -3.48 0.41
C PRO A 65 13.71 -4.92 0.39
N ALA A 66 12.45 -5.06 -0.01
CA ALA A 66 11.82 -6.35 -0.19
C ALA A 66 12.55 -7.16 -1.27
N THR A 67 12.82 -8.42 -0.97
CA THR A 67 13.53 -9.31 -1.89
C THR A 67 12.59 -10.25 -2.65
N ASP A 68 11.35 -10.37 -2.19
CA ASP A 68 10.34 -11.21 -2.83
C ASP A 68 8.98 -10.49 -2.81
N PRO A 69 8.87 -9.34 -3.54
CA PRO A 69 7.72 -8.45 -3.41
C PRO A 69 6.41 -9.02 -3.94
N LYS A 70 6.47 -10.09 -4.74
CA LYS A 70 5.26 -10.72 -5.27
C LYS A 70 4.58 -11.64 -4.26
N ARG A 71 5.26 -11.97 -3.17
CA ARG A 71 4.72 -12.89 -2.17
C ARG A 71 3.49 -12.34 -1.48
N MET A 72 3.50 -11.05 -1.17
CA MET A 72 2.34 -10.36 -0.59
C MET A 72 2.19 -9.01 -1.28
N ILE A 73 0.99 -8.75 -1.78
CA ILE A 73 0.69 -7.51 -2.51
C ILE A 73 -0.56 -6.90 -1.90
N ILE A 74 -0.50 -5.61 -1.59
CA ILE A 74 -1.68 -4.89 -1.10
C ILE A 74 -2.44 -4.37 -2.31
N ASN A 75 -3.73 -4.69 -2.37
CA ASN A 75 -4.63 -4.18 -3.39
C ASN A 75 -5.44 -3.03 -2.81
N PHE A 76 -5.22 -1.82 -3.33
CA PHE A 76 -6.00 -0.65 -2.95
C PHE A 76 -7.14 -0.47 -3.95
N GLU A 77 -8.35 -0.44 -3.43
CA GLU A 77 -9.52 -0.22 -4.29
C GLU A 77 -9.64 1.27 -4.62
N ILE A 78 -9.87 1.57 -5.90
CA ILE A 78 -10.00 2.93 -6.42
C ILE A 78 -11.24 3.03 -7.29
N ASP A 79 -11.69 4.26 -7.53
CA ASP A 79 -12.88 4.52 -8.35
C ASP A 79 -12.54 4.72 -9.83
N ASN A 80 -11.42 5.35 -10.14
CA ASN A 80 -11.10 5.73 -11.51
C ASN A 80 -9.63 5.42 -11.82
N MET A 81 -9.41 4.33 -12.55
CA MET A 81 -8.05 3.86 -12.85
C MET A 81 -7.26 4.88 -13.67
N ASP A 82 -7.87 5.47 -14.69
CA ASP A 82 -7.15 6.41 -15.56
C ASP A 82 -6.62 7.61 -14.78
N GLU A 83 -7.43 8.16 -13.87
CA GLU A 83 -7.02 9.30 -13.05
C GLU A 83 -5.89 8.92 -12.10
N GLU A 84 -6.00 7.78 -11.41
CA GLU A 84 -5.00 7.37 -10.44
C GLU A 84 -3.69 6.99 -11.10
N VAL A 85 -3.74 6.31 -12.23
CA VAL A 85 -2.53 5.95 -12.98
C VAL A 85 -1.84 7.22 -13.47
N ALA A 86 -2.58 8.17 -14.03
CA ALA A 86 -1.99 9.43 -14.48
C ALA A 86 -1.32 10.18 -13.32
N ARG A 87 -1.96 10.17 -12.16
CA ARG A 87 -1.44 10.84 -10.96
C ARG A 87 -0.15 10.20 -10.46
N LEU A 88 -0.11 8.87 -10.33
CA LEU A 88 1.08 8.17 -9.85
C LEU A 88 2.20 8.20 -10.89
N ASP A 89 1.89 8.03 -12.16
CA ASP A 89 2.90 8.13 -13.22
C ASP A 89 3.49 9.53 -13.26
N GLY A 90 2.68 10.57 -13.08
CA GLY A 90 3.14 11.95 -13.01
C GLY A 90 4.05 12.23 -11.83
N LYS A 91 3.95 11.45 -10.76
CA LYS A 91 4.83 11.55 -9.59
C LYS A 91 6.06 10.65 -9.68
N GLY A 92 6.20 9.93 -10.79
CA GLY A 92 7.37 9.08 -11.01
C GLY A 92 7.37 7.78 -10.23
N VAL A 93 6.22 7.30 -9.77
CA VAL A 93 6.15 6.02 -9.07
C VAL A 93 6.48 4.90 -10.05
N LYS A 94 7.32 3.97 -9.62
CA LYS A 94 7.73 2.87 -10.47
C LYS A 94 6.59 1.91 -10.73
N LYS A 95 6.18 1.80 -12.00
CA LYS A 95 5.12 0.92 -12.43
C LYS A 95 5.73 -0.38 -12.94
N THR A 96 5.25 -1.52 -12.46
CA THR A 96 5.81 -2.83 -12.85
C THR A 96 5.02 -3.48 -13.97
N THR A 97 3.74 -3.17 -14.11
CA THR A 97 2.90 -3.64 -15.22
C THR A 97 1.99 -2.51 -15.65
N GLU A 98 1.69 -2.47 -16.96
CA GLU A 98 0.62 -1.60 -17.44
C GLU A 98 -0.73 -2.11 -16.94
N THR A 99 -1.75 -1.25 -17.01
CA THR A 99 -3.10 -1.62 -16.60
C THR A 99 -3.59 -2.79 -17.45
N TYR A 100 -4.12 -3.80 -16.79
CA TYR A 100 -4.69 -4.96 -17.48
C TYR A 100 -6.05 -5.30 -16.86
N HIS A 101 -6.84 -6.02 -17.64
CA HIS A 101 -8.19 -6.41 -17.27
C HIS A 101 -8.21 -7.87 -16.83
N VAL A 102 -8.83 -8.13 -15.68
CA VAL A 102 -9.09 -9.48 -15.20
C VAL A 102 -10.60 -9.70 -15.30
N GLU A 103 -10.99 -10.64 -16.12
CA GLU A 103 -12.41 -10.94 -16.35
C GLU A 103 -13.09 -11.36 -15.05
N GLY A 104 -14.26 -10.79 -14.79
CA GLY A 104 -15.02 -11.05 -13.58
C GLY A 104 -14.50 -10.29 -12.35
N TYR A 105 -13.45 -9.50 -12.49
CA TYR A 105 -12.86 -8.78 -11.35
C TYR A 105 -12.77 -7.27 -11.63
N GLY A 106 -12.01 -6.86 -12.63
CA GLY A 106 -11.85 -5.47 -12.96
C GLY A 106 -10.48 -5.16 -13.53
N LEU A 107 -10.04 -3.92 -13.30
CA LEU A 107 -8.76 -3.42 -13.81
C LEU A 107 -7.71 -3.42 -12.70
N ILE A 108 -6.48 -3.73 -13.05
CA ILE A 108 -5.36 -3.80 -12.12
C ILE A 108 -4.14 -3.10 -12.71
N THR A 109 -3.44 -2.32 -11.90
CA THR A 109 -2.13 -1.76 -12.24
C THR A 109 -1.22 -1.98 -11.05
N THR A 110 0.00 -2.47 -11.27
CA THR A 110 0.95 -2.79 -10.21
C THR A 110 2.08 -1.78 -10.16
N TYR A 111 2.39 -1.32 -8.95
CA TYR A 111 3.46 -0.36 -8.68
C TYR A 111 4.38 -0.88 -7.59
N GLU A 112 5.57 -0.26 -7.48
CA GLU A 112 6.48 -0.50 -6.36
C GLU A 112 6.51 0.72 -5.44
N ASP A 113 6.56 0.45 -4.12
CA ASP A 113 6.86 1.52 -3.17
C ASP A 113 8.37 1.70 -3.02
N ILE A 114 8.80 2.62 -2.15
CA ILE A 114 10.23 2.93 -2.00
C ILE A 114 11.04 1.82 -1.33
N ASP A 115 10.37 0.87 -0.69
CA ASP A 115 11.02 -0.32 -0.11
C ASP A 115 10.92 -1.52 -1.05
N CYS A 116 10.53 -1.30 -2.30
CA CYS A 116 10.33 -2.34 -3.32
C CYS A 116 9.20 -3.30 -3.03
N ASN A 117 8.31 -3.00 -2.09
CA ASN A 117 7.08 -3.77 -1.96
C ASN A 117 6.18 -3.47 -3.16
N TYR A 118 5.47 -4.48 -3.64
CA TYR A 118 4.46 -4.25 -4.67
C TYR A 118 3.15 -3.85 -4.01
N PHE A 119 2.45 -2.91 -4.64
CA PHE A 119 1.06 -2.63 -4.35
C PHE A 119 0.32 -2.47 -5.66
N GLN A 120 -0.97 -2.73 -5.63
CA GLN A 120 -1.81 -2.63 -6.83
C GLN A 120 -2.94 -1.65 -6.59
N LEU A 121 -3.30 -0.94 -7.64
CA LEU A 121 -4.58 -0.23 -7.71
C LEU A 121 -5.55 -1.18 -8.39
N VAL A 122 -6.73 -1.34 -7.82
CA VAL A 122 -7.77 -2.19 -8.40
C VAL A 122 -9.07 -1.42 -8.53
N GLN A 123 -9.65 -1.45 -9.71
CA GLN A 123 -10.95 -0.85 -9.97
C GLN A 123 -11.92 -1.97 -10.26
N ILE A 124 -12.78 -2.26 -9.28
CA ILE A 124 -13.77 -3.32 -9.40
C ILE A 124 -14.85 -2.84 -10.37
N ARG A 125 -15.20 -3.69 -11.31
CA ARG A 125 -16.22 -3.35 -12.31
C ARG A 125 -17.59 -3.72 -11.80
N LYS A 126 -18.40 -2.71 -11.50
CA LYS A 126 -19.78 -2.91 -11.08
C LYS A 126 -20.59 -3.50 -12.23
N GLY A 127 -21.38 -4.52 -11.93
CA GLY A 127 -22.23 -5.17 -12.90
C GLY A 127 -21.46 -5.92 -13.99
N TYR A 128 -20.18 -6.09 -13.81
CA TYR A 128 -19.35 -6.85 -14.71
C TYR A 128 -19.14 -8.25 -14.15
N ASP A 129 -19.64 -9.19 -14.82
CA ASP A 129 -19.62 -10.55 -14.31
C ASP A 129 -19.37 -11.55 -15.41
#